data_54589c91d91a81cb648cc8a601197e18
#
_entry.id   54589c91d91a81cb648cc8a601197e18
#
_cell.length_a   1.000
_cell.length_b   1.000
_cell.length_c   1.000
_cell.angle_alpha   90.00
_cell.angle_beta   90.00
_cell.angle_gamma   90.00
#
_symmetry.space_group_name_H-M   'P 1'
#
loop_
_entity.id
_entity.type
_entity.pdbx_description
1 polymer ?
#
loop_
_entity_poly.entity_id
_entity_poly.type
_entity_poly.pdbx_seq_one_letter_code
_entity_poly.pdbx_strand_id
1 'polypeptide(L)'
;MIAAFDNPLLSGLLGDEKMATLLGVEAELATMLQFEKALADAEGALGIVPAAAASAIGRVLDNFRPEIQALRDGTARDGVMVPELVRQIRHAVGEPHSEHVHFGATSQDVIDTAMILRIRACIDLLEERLSAXXXRVTSWREPLVRHHERLQSVRGSVLVIQFGGAVGTLEKFADKGAAVRAVLARRLGLGDAPQWHSQRDRIAELANWLSLVTGGLGKFGQDIALMAQAGDELQRAGGGSSSAMAHKRNPVDAEMLVTLARYNAVQLSGMHHALIHEQERSGAAWTLEWLILPQMLMAAGGSTCVADRLVRTVAAIGGNVD
;
A
#
# COMPACT_ATOMS: atom_id res chain seq x y z
N MET A 1 -3.40 20.19 8.51
CA MET A 1 -3.30 18.72 8.34
C MET A 1 -4.16 18.02 9.37
N ILE A 2 -5.02 17.13 8.89
CA ILE A 2 -6.04 16.49 9.73
C ILE A 2 -5.70 15.03 10.01
N ALA A 3 -5.08 14.33 9.02
CA ALA A 3 -4.70 12.93 9.21
C ALA A 3 -3.55 12.82 10.24
N ALA A 4 -3.66 11.86 11.15
CA ALA A 4 -2.69 11.69 12.24
C ALA A 4 -1.27 11.44 11.73
N PHE A 5 -1.14 10.69 10.63
CA PHE A 5 0.17 10.33 10.09
C PHE A 5 0.88 11.51 9.42
N ASP A 6 0.13 12.56 9.02
CA ASP A 6 0.69 13.77 8.41
C ASP A 6 0.88 14.91 9.41
N ASN A 7 0.37 14.76 10.63
CA ASN A 7 0.47 15.79 11.66
C ASN A 7 1.89 15.80 12.21
N PRO A 8 2.63 16.92 12.09
CA PRO A 8 4.03 16.94 12.54
C PRO A 8 4.22 16.71 14.04
N LEU A 9 3.18 16.92 14.87
CA LEU A 9 3.26 16.63 16.29
C LEU A 9 3.09 15.14 16.61
N LEU A 10 2.46 14.38 15.71
CA LEU A 10 2.16 12.97 15.92
C LEU A 10 2.98 12.03 15.05
N SER A 11 3.50 12.51 13.92
CA SER A 11 4.18 11.64 12.96
C SER A 11 5.46 11.02 13.51
N GLY A 12 6.14 11.70 14.43
CA GLY A 12 7.30 11.13 15.11
C GLY A 12 6.95 10.00 16.07
N LEU A 13 5.71 10.00 16.56
CA LEU A 13 5.21 8.98 17.48
C LEU A 13 4.59 7.79 16.74
N LEU A 14 3.76 8.05 15.73
CA LEU A 14 2.92 7.07 15.07
C LEU A 14 3.32 6.79 13.62
N GLY A 15 4.10 7.66 13.02
CA GLY A 15 4.35 7.65 11.58
C GLY A 15 5.49 6.75 11.15
N ASP A 16 5.68 6.70 9.84
CA ASP A 16 6.72 5.92 9.18
C ASP A 16 7.08 6.63 7.88
N GLU A 17 8.21 7.30 7.85
CA GLU A 17 8.65 8.08 6.69
C GLU A 17 8.87 7.22 5.43
N LYS A 18 9.39 5.99 5.61
CA LYS A 18 9.61 5.08 4.48
C LYS A 18 8.26 4.68 3.87
N MET A 19 7.31 4.29 4.72
CA MET A 19 5.97 3.93 4.26
C MET A 19 5.28 5.12 3.59
N ALA A 20 5.40 6.32 4.18
CA ALA A 20 4.82 7.54 3.62
C ALA A 20 5.38 7.85 2.23
N THR A 21 6.69 7.62 2.02
CA THR A 21 7.31 7.80 0.71
C THR A 21 6.72 6.84 -0.33
N LEU A 22 6.49 5.58 0.06
CA LEU A 22 5.93 4.57 -0.84
C LEU A 22 4.47 4.86 -1.22
N LEU A 23 3.76 5.59 -0.36
CA LEU A 23 2.33 5.88 -0.56
C LEU A 23 2.06 7.31 -1.06
N GLY A 24 3.10 8.13 -1.14
CA GLY A 24 2.97 9.54 -1.52
C GLY A 24 2.67 9.75 -3.00
N VAL A 25 2.31 10.98 -3.34
CA VAL A 25 1.88 11.35 -4.69
C VAL A 25 2.97 11.07 -5.74
N GLU A 26 4.22 11.27 -5.39
CA GLU A 26 5.33 11.01 -6.33
C GLU A 26 5.41 9.52 -6.70
N ALA A 27 5.29 8.64 -5.70
CA ALA A 27 5.27 7.19 -5.95
C ALA A 27 4.03 6.78 -6.72
N GLU A 28 2.88 7.39 -6.41
CA GLU A 28 1.64 7.12 -7.12
C GLU A 28 1.76 7.45 -8.60
N LEU A 29 2.24 8.64 -8.92
CA LEU A 29 2.41 9.06 -10.32
C LEU A 29 3.48 8.23 -11.02
N ALA A 30 4.59 7.95 -10.35
CA ALA A 30 5.66 7.13 -10.94
C ALA A 30 5.14 5.74 -11.34
N THR A 31 4.32 5.11 -10.50
CA THR A 31 3.78 3.78 -10.80
C THR A 31 2.70 3.83 -11.89
N MET A 32 1.93 4.92 -12.00
CA MET A 32 1.01 5.10 -13.13
C MET A 32 1.77 5.24 -14.45
N LEU A 33 2.86 6.02 -14.46
CA LEU A 33 3.68 6.18 -15.66
C LEU A 33 4.37 4.86 -16.02
N GLN A 34 4.78 4.08 -15.02
CA GLN A 34 5.35 2.75 -15.23
C GLN A 34 4.32 1.83 -15.92
N PHE A 35 3.06 1.88 -15.51
CA PHE A 35 1.98 1.13 -16.17
C PHE A 35 1.86 1.55 -17.63
N GLU A 36 1.77 2.85 -17.91
CA GLU A 36 1.58 3.36 -19.29
C GLU A 36 2.75 2.98 -20.18
N LYS A 37 3.98 3.03 -19.66
CA LYS A 37 5.17 2.62 -20.42
C LYS A 37 5.12 1.12 -20.71
N ALA A 38 4.84 0.30 -19.70
CA ALA A 38 4.76 -1.16 -19.86
C ALA A 38 3.63 -1.54 -20.84
N LEU A 39 2.51 -0.81 -20.82
CA LEU A 39 1.41 -1.02 -21.75
C LEU A 39 1.86 -0.76 -23.21
N ALA A 40 2.47 0.41 -23.44
CA ALA A 40 2.97 0.75 -24.77
C ALA A 40 3.97 -0.30 -25.28
N ASP A 41 4.89 -0.73 -24.42
CA ASP A 41 5.89 -1.75 -24.75
C ASP A 41 5.22 -3.10 -25.10
N ALA A 42 4.22 -3.53 -24.31
CA ALA A 42 3.51 -4.78 -24.55
C ALA A 42 2.74 -4.73 -25.88
N GLU A 43 2.08 -3.60 -26.13
CA GLU A 43 1.30 -3.40 -27.35
C GLU A 43 2.20 -3.34 -28.59
N GLY A 44 3.36 -2.68 -28.46
CA GLY A 44 4.35 -2.63 -29.54
C GLY A 44 4.93 -4.01 -29.85
N ALA A 45 5.26 -4.78 -28.81
CA ALA A 45 5.81 -6.13 -28.94
C ALA A 45 4.84 -7.10 -29.63
N LEU A 46 3.53 -6.89 -29.44
CA LEU A 46 2.50 -7.75 -30.03
C LEU A 46 1.90 -7.18 -31.32
N GLY A 47 2.43 -6.07 -31.81
CA GLY A 47 1.96 -5.44 -33.05
C GLY A 47 0.57 -4.81 -32.94
N ILE A 48 0.14 -4.49 -31.74
CA ILE A 48 -1.14 -3.78 -31.52
C ILE A 48 -1.02 -2.32 -31.90
N VAL A 49 0.11 -1.70 -31.51
CA VAL A 49 0.44 -0.33 -31.93
C VAL A 49 1.76 -0.38 -32.70
N PRO A 50 2.02 0.61 -33.57
CA PRO A 50 3.30 0.63 -34.30
C PRO A 50 4.50 0.67 -33.34
N ALA A 51 5.56 -0.06 -33.65
CA ALA A 51 6.77 -0.09 -32.84
C ALA A 51 7.35 1.32 -32.63
N ALA A 52 7.27 2.18 -33.64
CA ALA A 52 7.73 3.57 -33.55
C ALA A 52 6.92 4.35 -32.51
N ALA A 53 5.61 4.12 -32.43
CA ALA A 53 4.75 4.76 -31.43
C ALA A 53 5.10 4.27 -30.03
N ALA A 54 5.26 2.96 -29.85
CA ALA A 54 5.65 2.40 -28.53
C ALA A 54 6.97 3.01 -28.06
N SER A 55 7.96 3.11 -28.95
CA SER A 55 9.27 3.71 -28.64
C SER A 55 9.15 5.18 -28.28
N ALA A 56 8.36 5.94 -29.05
CA ALA A 56 8.15 7.38 -28.78
C ALA A 56 7.51 7.60 -27.43
N ILE A 57 6.48 6.82 -27.10
CA ILE A 57 5.79 6.90 -25.80
C ILE A 57 6.79 6.58 -24.67
N GLY A 58 7.55 5.51 -24.82
CA GLY A 58 8.53 5.11 -23.80
C GLY A 58 9.57 6.19 -23.53
N ARG A 59 10.12 6.82 -24.58
CA ARG A 59 11.12 7.88 -24.44
C ARG A 59 10.53 9.11 -23.70
N VAL A 60 9.30 9.48 -24.02
CA VAL A 60 8.63 10.60 -23.34
C VAL A 60 8.44 10.28 -21.87
N LEU A 61 7.94 9.08 -21.56
CA LEU A 61 7.62 8.68 -20.19
C LEU A 61 8.85 8.58 -19.28
N ASP A 62 10.04 8.32 -19.84
CA ASP A 62 11.27 8.23 -19.04
C ASP A 62 11.58 9.54 -18.28
N ASN A 63 11.16 10.68 -18.83
CA ASN A 63 11.46 11.98 -18.23
C ASN A 63 10.21 12.82 -17.99
N PHE A 64 9.03 12.22 -18.09
CA PHE A 64 7.77 12.94 -18.00
C PHE A 64 7.53 13.43 -16.56
N ARG A 65 7.06 14.67 -16.46
CA ARG A 65 6.67 15.29 -15.18
C ARG A 65 5.25 15.81 -15.30
N PRO A 66 4.28 15.14 -14.71
CA PRO A 66 2.89 15.61 -14.75
C PRO A 66 2.72 16.97 -14.08
N GLU A 67 1.81 17.77 -14.60
CA GLU A 67 1.44 19.05 -14.01
C GLU A 67 0.39 18.77 -12.92
N ILE A 68 0.78 18.92 -11.65
CA ILE A 68 0.00 18.48 -10.48
C ILE A 68 -1.31 19.24 -10.33
N GLN A 69 -1.29 20.59 -10.55
CA GLN A 69 -2.51 21.38 -10.38
C GLN A 69 -3.59 20.95 -11.37
N ALA A 70 -3.20 20.70 -12.62
CA ALA A 70 -4.16 20.23 -13.63
C ALA A 70 -4.69 18.83 -13.28
N LEU A 71 -3.83 17.94 -12.74
CA LEU A 71 -4.30 16.62 -12.27
C LEU A 71 -5.32 16.78 -11.15
N ARG A 72 -5.06 17.67 -10.20
CA ARG A 72 -5.98 17.95 -9.09
C ARG A 72 -7.35 18.42 -9.61
N ASP A 73 -7.32 19.38 -10.55
CA ASP A 73 -8.55 19.94 -11.12
C ASP A 73 -9.30 18.88 -11.94
N GLY A 74 -8.57 18.08 -12.72
CA GLY A 74 -9.13 16.97 -13.48
C GLY A 74 -9.76 15.92 -12.57
N THR A 75 -9.09 15.57 -11.48
CA THR A 75 -9.62 14.58 -10.53
C THR A 75 -10.92 15.09 -9.89
N ALA A 76 -10.96 16.37 -9.51
CA ALA A 76 -12.17 16.97 -8.92
C ALA A 76 -13.35 16.93 -9.90
N ARG A 77 -13.07 17.07 -11.20
CA ARG A 77 -14.11 17.07 -12.24
C ARG A 77 -14.55 15.64 -12.60
N ASP A 78 -13.59 14.75 -12.78
CA ASP A 78 -13.82 13.42 -13.40
C ASP A 78 -13.90 12.28 -12.36
N GLY A 79 -13.57 12.55 -11.10
CA GLY A 79 -13.52 11.54 -10.04
C GLY A 79 -12.27 10.68 -10.05
N VAL A 80 -11.43 10.79 -11.10
CA VAL A 80 -10.18 10.02 -11.27
C VAL A 80 -9.15 10.90 -11.98
N MET A 81 -7.87 10.69 -11.72
CA MET A 81 -6.79 11.50 -12.27
C MET A 81 -6.35 11.08 -13.68
N VAL A 82 -6.70 9.86 -14.11
CA VAL A 82 -6.13 9.26 -15.34
C VAL A 82 -6.53 9.99 -16.60
N PRO A 83 -7.78 10.47 -16.80
CA PRO A 83 -8.09 11.21 -18.04
C PRO A 83 -7.18 12.41 -18.26
N GLU A 84 -6.93 13.20 -17.22
CA GLU A 84 -6.04 14.36 -17.34
C GLU A 84 -4.58 13.91 -17.52
N LEU A 85 -4.15 12.88 -16.81
CA LEU A 85 -2.79 12.34 -16.97
C LEU A 85 -2.55 11.90 -18.41
N VAL A 86 -3.49 11.15 -18.99
CA VAL A 86 -3.40 10.67 -20.37
C VAL A 86 -3.37 11.86 -21.35
N ARG A 87 -4.19 12.89 -21.11
CA ARG A 87 -4.19 14.09 -21.93
C ARG A 87 -2.81 14.75 -21.94
N GLN A 88 -2.18 14.86 -20.77
CA GLN A 88 -0.83 15.45 -20.67
C GLN A 88 0.22 14.58 -21.39
N ILE A 89 0.14 13.25 -21.24
CA ILE A 89 1.07 12.34 -21.91
C ILE A 89 0.90 12.46 -23.45
N ARG A 90 -0.35 12.45 -23.94
CA ARG A 90 -0.62 12.60 -25.37
C ARG A 90 -0.04 13.91 -25.92
N HIS A 91 -0.22 14.99 -25.18
CA HIS A 91 0.35 16.29 -25.57
C HIS A 91 1.87 16.22 -25.68
N ALA A 92 2.52 15.59 -24.71
CA ALA A 92 3.98 15.46 -24.68
C ALA A 92 4.50 14.52 -25.79
N VAL A 93 3.78 13.46 -26.11
CA VAL A 93 4.16 12.51 -27.17
C VAL A 93 4.01 13.15 -28.55
N GLY A 94 2.89 13.85 -28.80
CA GLY A 94 2.64 14.55 -30.06
C GLY A 94 2.28 13.61 -31.21
N GLU A 95 1.86 14.23 -32.32
CA GLU A 95 1.51 13.50 -33.53
C GLU A 95 2.76 12.94 -34.25
N PRO A 96 2.68 11.80 -34.90
CA PRO A 96 1.47 10.99 -35.11
C PRO A 96 1.26 9.90 -34.05
N HIS A 97 2.02 9.92 -32.96
CA HIS A 97 2.03 8.80 -32.00
C HIS A 97 1.07 8.96 -30.82
N SER A 98 0.55 10.17 -30.60
CA SER A 98 -0.28 10.48 -29.43
C SER A 98 -1.55 9.64 -29.32
N GLU A 99 -2.14 9.25 -30.47
CA GLU A 99 -3.37 8.45 -30.48
C GLU A 99 -3.17 7.03 -29.90
N HIS A 100 -1.93 6.56 -29.84
CA HIS A 100 -1.60 5.23 -29.32
C HIS A 100 -1.36 5.21 -27.80
N VAL A 101 -1.34 6.37 -27.15
CA VAL A 101 -1.17 6.44 -25.68
C VAL A 101 -2.41 5.86 -25.01
N HIS A 102 -2.23 4.99 -24.01
CA HIS A 102 -3.32 4.44 -23.20
C HIS A 102 -4.30 3.59 -24.03
N PHE A 103 -3.84 2.98 -25.11
CA PHE A 103 -4.72 2.25 -26.03
C PHE A 103 -5.34 1.04 -25.29
N GLY A 104 -6.66 0.91 -25.37
CA GLY A 104 -7.38 -0.25 -24.84
C GLY A 104 -7.52 -0.34 -23.32
N ALA A 105 -6.84 0.53 -22.56
CA ALA A 105 -6.91 0.52 -21.10
C ALA A 105 -8.03 1.43 -20.60
N THR A 106 -8.32 1.33 -19.31
CA THR A 106 -9.24 2.23 -18.62
C THR A 106 -8.55 2.79 -17.37
N SER A 107 -9.11 3.85 -16.80
CA SER A 107 -8.57 4.48 -15.60
C SER A 107 -8.33 3.49 -14.47
N GLN A 108 -9.25 2.55 -14.26
CA GLN A 108 -9.12 1.59 -13.18
C GLN A 108 -7.94 0.63 -13.40
N ASP A 109 -7.65 0.26 -14.65
CA ASP A 109 -6.47 -0.56 -14.96
C ASP A 109 -5.19 0.12 -14.45
N VAL A 110 -5.06 1.42 -14.73
CA VAL A 110 -3.88 2.21 -14.33
C VAL A 110 -3.81 2.37 -12.81
N ILE A 111 -4.91 2.83 -12.21
CA ILE A 111 -4.94 3.17 -10.77
C ILE A 111 -4.72 1.93 -9.92
N ASP A 112 -5.46 0.85 -10.22
CA ASP A 112 -5.34 -0.38 -9.41
C ASP A 112 -3.96 -1.01 -9.57
N THR A 113 -3.43 -1.12 -10.80
CA THR A 113 -2.10 -1.70 -11.01
C THR A 113 -1.02 -0.84 -10.35
N ALA A 114 -1.11 0.49 -10.46
CA ALA A 114 -0.17 1.39 -9.76
C ALA A 114 -0.24 1.20 -8.24
N MET A 115 -1.46 1.01 -7.71
CA MET A 115 -1.65 0.70 -6.29
C MET A 115 -0.97 -0.63 -5.93
N ILE A 116 -1.15 -1.68 -6.74
CA ILE A 116 -0.54 -2.99 -6.50
C ILE A 116 1.00 -2.89 -6.50
N LEU A 117 1.58 -2.10 -7.42
CA LEU A 117 3.03 -1.89 -7.45
C LEU A 117 3.53 -1.23 -6.15
N ARG A 118 2.81 -0.23 -5.64
CA ARG A 118 3.15 0.41 -4.36
C ARG A 118 2.93 -0.53 -3.18
N ILE A 119 1.84 -1.31 -3.21
CA ILE A 119 1.57 -2.34 -2.18
C ILE A 119 2.71 -3.34 -2.12
N ARG A 120 3.25 -3.78 -3.25
CA ARG A 120 4.40 -4.69 -3.28
C ARG A 120 5.57 -4.12 -2.47
N ALA A 121 5.90 -2.86 -2.71
CA ALA A 121 7.00 -2.20 -1.98
C ALA A 121 6.67 -2.06 -0.48
N CYS A 122 5.42 -1.76 -0.14
CA CYS A 122 4.99 -1.69 1.26
C CYS A 122 5.09 -3.06 1.95
N ILE A 123 4.65 -4.12 1.28
CA ILE A 123 4.74 -5.49 1.80
C ILE A 123 6.21 -5.89 2.01
N ASP A 124 7.08 -5.58 1.05
CA ASP A 124 8.51 -5.88 1.16
C ASP A 124 9.11 -5.21 2.40
N LEU A 125 8.78 -3.95 2.63
CA LEU A 125 9.23 -3.21 3.81
C LEU A 125 8.70 -3.83 5.11
N LEU A 126 7.42 -4.19 5.15
CA LEU A 126 6.82 -4.82 6.33
C LEU A 126 7.45 -6.20 6.58
N GLU A 127 7.66 -6.99 5.54
CA GLU A 127 8.26 -8.32 5.66
C GLU A 127 9.69 -8.24 6.22
N GLU A 128 10.49 -7.31 5.70
CA GLU A 128 11.84 -7.07 6.22
C GLU A 128 11.81 -6.76 7.72
N ARG A 129 10.94 -5.85 8.13
CA ARG A 129 10.84 -5.43 9.53
C ARG A 129 10.30 -6.52 10.45
N LEU A 130 9.29 -7.27 10.00
CA LEU A 130 8.73 -8.37 10.79
C LEU A 130 9.77 -9.48 10.97
N SER A 131 10.54 -9.76 9.96
CA SER A 131 11.65 -10.73 10.04
C SER A 131 12.71 -10.28 11.04
N ALA A 132 13.07 -9.04 11.05
CA ALA A 132 13.99 -8.47 12.04
C ALA A 132 13.40 -8.48 13.44
N UNK A 133 12.25 -8.31 13.62
CA UNK A 133 11.61 -8.29 14.89
C UNK A 133 11.41 -9.66 15.45
N UNK A 134 11.33 -10.68 14.71
CA UNK A 134 11.22 -12.06 15.08
C UNK A 134 12.48 -12.57 15.70
N UNK A 135 13.31 -12.08 15.50
CA UNK A 135 14.56 -12.39 16.04
C UNK A 135 14.79 -11.83 17.41
N ARG A 136 14.14 -10.88 17.68
CA ARG A 136 14.41 -10.15 18.95
C ARG A 136 13.40 -10.49 20.05
N VAL A 137 12.25 -11.03 19.71
CA VAL A 137 11.13 -11.23 20.65
C VAL A 137 10.73 -12.69 20.68
N THR A 138 11.33 -13.45 21.61
CA THR A 138 11.13 -14.90 21.64
C THR A 138 9.70 -15.30 22.08
N SER A 139 9.18 -14.65 23.13
CA SER A 139 7.89 -15.03 23.73
C SER A 139 6.67 -14.66 22.86
N TRP A 140 6.81 -13.67 22.00
CA TRP A 140 5.72 -13.19 21.14
C TRP A 140 5.98 -13.51 19.67
N ARG A 141 6.94 -14.36 19.39
CA ARG A 141 7.43 -14.68 18.05
C ARG A 141 6.41 -15.45 17.20
N GLU A 142 5.72 -16.39 17.80
CA GLU A 142 4.87 -17.34 17.05
C GLU A 142 3.78 -16.67 16.19
N PRO A 143 3.02 -15.68 16.71
CA PRO A 143 2.07 -14.97 15.84
C PRO A 143 2.75 -14.28 14.66
N LEU A 144 3.95 -13.71 14.86
CA LEU A 144 4.69 -13.05 13.77
C LEU A 144 5.11 -14.05 12.70
N VAL A 145 5.53 -15.26 13.11
CA VAL A 145 5.85 -16.34 12.17
C VAL A 145 4.63 -16.70 11.33
N ARG A 146 3.47 -16.88 11.99
CA ARG A 146 2.23 -17.19 11.26
C ARG A 146 1.82 -16.06 10.32
N HIS A 147 2.07 -14.79 10.69
CA HIS A 147 1.79 -13.64 9.80
C HIS A 147 2.73 -13.64 8.60
N HIS A 148 4.00 -14.01 8.80
CA HIS A 148 4.96 -14.15 7.71
C HIS A 148 4.53 -15.27 6.74
N GLU A 149 4.07 -16.39 7.28
CA GLU A 149 3.56 -17.51 6.46
C GLU A 149 2.33 -17.09 5.65
N ARG A 150 1.38 -16.41 6.29
CA ARG A 150 0.17 -15.89 5.59
C ARG A 150 0.55 -14.92 4.48
N LEU A 151 1.63 -14.18 4.65
CA LEU A 151 2.05 -13.19 3.67
C LEU A 151 2.34 -13.83 2.31
N GLN A 152 2.83 -15.06 2.27
CA GLN A 152 3.10 -15.73 1.00
C GLN A 152 1.80 -15.94 0.20
N SER A 153 0.72 -16.31 0.89
CA SER A 153 -0.60 -16.42 0.26
C SER A 153 -1.12 -15.04 -0.20
N VAL A 154 -1.00 -14.03 0.66
CA VAL A 154 -1.42 -12.67 0.34
C VAL A 154 -0.68 -12.15 -0.89
N ARG A 155 0.63 -12.37 -0.96
CA ARG A 155 1.43 -11.97 -2.13
C ARG A 155 0.86 -12.59 -3.41
N GLY A 156 0.61 -13.89 -3.41
CA GLY A 156 0.10 -14.59 -4.58
C GLY A 156 -1.29 -14.12 -5.00
N SER A 157 -2.12 -13.77 -4.04
CA SER A 157 -3.49 -13.30 -4.29
C SER A 157 -3.51 -11.83 -4.76
N VAL A 158 -2.72 -10.97 -4.13
CA VAL A 158 -2.82 -9.50 -4.27
C VAL A 158 -1.94 -8.96 -5.39
N LEU A 159 -0.72 -9.48 -5.56
CA LEU A 159 0.27 -8.90 -6.49
C LEU A 159 0.03 -9.36 -7.92
N VAL A 160 -1.15 -9.03 -8.45
CA VAL A 160 -1.59 -9.38 -9.81
C VAL A 160 -1.98 -8.13 -10.58
N ILE A 161 -1.90 -8.23 -11.90
CA ILE A 161 -2.26 -7.14 -12.82
C ILE A 161 -3.76 -6.84 -12.74
N GLN A 162 -4.13 -5.56 -12.86
CA GLN A 162 -5.51 -5.16 -13.20
C GLN A 162 -5.49 -4.71 -14.64
N PHE A 163 -6.17 -5.45 -15.52
CA PHE A 163 -6.24 -5.06 -16.92
C PHE A 163 -7.48 -5.67 -17.57
N GLY A 164 -8.45 -4.83 -17.90
CA GLY A 164 -9.72 -5.26 -18.47
C GLY A 164 -10.28 -4.34 -19.53
N GLY A 165 -9.78 -3.11 -19.61
CA GLY A 165 -10.33 -2.12 -20.53
C GLY A 165 -11.66 -1.57 -20.03
N ALA A 166 -12.33 -0.83 -20.89
CA ALA A 166 -13.50 -0.01 -20.50
C ALA A 166 -14.63 -0.82 -19.85
N VAL A 167 -14.92 -2.02 -20.38
CA VAL A 167 -16.02 -2.85 -19.89
C VAL A 167 -15.56 -4.24 -19.41
N GLY A 168 -14.27 -4.41 -19.20
CA GLY A 168 -13.73 -5.65 -18.64
C GLY A 168 -13.50 -6.77 -19.64
N THR A 169 -13.67 -6.53 -20.92
CA THR A 169 -13.64 -7.57 -21.96
C THR A 169 -12.41 -7.51 -22.88
N LEU A 170 -11.61 -6.42 -22.78
CA LEU A 170 -10.45 -6.17 -23.64
C LEU A 170 -10.81 -6.19 -25.13
N GLU A 171 -12.04 -5.76 -25.47
CA GLU A 171 -12.58 -5.85 -26.83
C GLU A 171 -11.71 -5.13 -27.87
N LYS A 172 -10.97 -4.09 -27.47
CA LYS A 172 -10.11 -3.35 -28.41
C LYS A 172 -8.91 -4.16 -28.89
N PHE A 173 -8.63 -5.29 -28.24
CA PHE A 173 -7.51 -6.16 -28.60
C PHE A 173 -7.93 -7.39 -29.41
N ALA A 174 -9.21 -7.52 -29.73
CA ALA A 174 -9.76 -8.68 -30.41
C ALA A 174 -9.35 -10.00 -29.67
N ASP A 175 -8.68 -10.92 -30.36
CA ASP A 175 -8.24 -12.19 -29.74
C ASP A 175 -6.89 -12.08 -29.01
N LYS A 176 -6.26 -10.90 -29.00
CA LYS A 176 -4.95 -10.71 -28.37
C LYS A 176 -5.01 -10.18 -26.94
N GLY A 177 -6.20 -9.91 -26.42
CA GLY A 177 -6.34 -9.28 -25.08
C GLY A 177 -5.60 -10.01 -23.97
N ALA A 178 -5.75 -11.33 -23.90
CA ALA A 178 -5.07 -12.14 -22.88
C ALA A 178 -3.54 -12.11 -23.07
N ALA A 179 -3.06 -12.08 -24.33
CA ALA A 179 -1.63 -12.00 -24.61
C ALA A 179 -1.05 -10.64 -24.17
N VAL A 180 -1.77 -9.55 -24.44
CA VAL A 180 -1.35 -8.20 -23.97
C VAL A 180 -1.27 -8.18 -22.45
N ARG A 181 -2.31 -8.70 -21.78
CA ARG A 181 -2.34 -8.74 -20.31
C ARG A 181 -1.17 -9.54 -19.74
N ALA A 182 -0.88 -10.70 -20.31
CA ALA A 182 0.22 -11.55 -19.85
C ALA A 182 1.59 -10.86 -20.02
N VAL A 183 1.81 -10.21 -21.16
CA VAL A 183 3.07 -9.49 -21.41
C VAL A 183 3.19 -8.28 -20.45
N LEU A 184 2.10 -7.55 -20.27
CA LEU A 184 2.05 -6.41 -19.37
C LEU A 184 2.35 -6.85 -17.93
N ALA A 185 1.72 -7.92 -17.45
CA ALA A 185 1.96 -8.46 -16.11
C ALA A 185 3.44 -8.82 -15.94
N ARG A 186 4.01 -9.55 -16.91
CA ARG A 186 5.42 -9.95 -16.86
C ARG A 186 6.36 -8.74 -16.81
N ARG A 187 6.09 -7.71 -17.61
CA ARG A 187 6.92 -6.49 -17.64
C ARG A 187 6.88 -5.73 -16.31
N LEU A 188 5.76 -5.82 -15.58
CA LEU A 188 5.62 -5.17 -14.28
C LEU A 188 6.00 -6.08 -13.10
N GLY A 189 6.37 -7.34 -13.38
CA GLY A 189 6.72 -8.31 -12.34
C GLY A 189 5.52 -8.69 -11.48
N LEU A 190 4.32 -8.73 -12.08
CA LEU A 190 3.08 -9.08 -11.39
C LEU A 190 2.52 -10.39 -11.93
N GLY A 191 1.67 -11.04 -11.17
CA GLY A 191 0.93 -12.21 -11.62
C GLY A 191 -0.10 -11.83 -12.69
N ASP A 192 -0.31 -12.74 -13.66
CA ASP A 192 -1.37 -12.59 -14.65
C ASP A 192 -2.68 -13.08 -14.04
N ALA A 193 -3.73 -12.28 -14.15
CA ALA A 193 -5.06 -12.63 -13.65
C ALA A 193 -6.12 -11.95 -14.51
N PRO A 194 -7.29 -12.57 -14.68
CA PRO A 194 -8.42 -11.87 -15.27
C PRO A 194 -8.73 -10.60 -14.47
N GLN A 195 -9.37 -9.63 -15.13
CA GLN A 195 -9.68 -8.36 -14.48
C GLN A 195 -10.56 -8.59 -13.22
N TRP A 196 -10.31 -7.75 -12.22
CA TRP A 196 -10.99 -7.84 -10.93
C TRP A 196 -11.56 -6.47 -10.52
N HIS A 197 -12.06 -5.71 -11.49
CA HIS A 197 -12.56 -4.34 -11.30
C HIS A 197 -13.57 -4.26 -10.15
N SER A 198 -14.48 -5.23 -10.06
CA SER A 198 -15.53 -5.25 -9.03
C SER A 198 -15.39 -6.44 -8.05
N GLN A 199 -14.31 -7.21 -8.15
CA GLN A 199 -14.03 -8.36 -7.28
C GLN A 199 -12.88 -7.98 -6.35
N ARG A 200 -13.23 -7.38 -5.21
CA ARG A 200 -12.25 -6.70 -4.35
C ARG A 200 -11.80 -7.54 -3.15
N ASP A 201 -12.12 -8.82 -3.13
CA ASP A 201 -11.73 -9.75 -2.06
C ASP A 201 -10.20 -9.78 -1.86
N ARG A 202 -9.42 -9.65 -2.94
CA ARG A 202 -7.94 -9.58 -2.85
C ARG A 202 -7.48 -8.41 -1.97
N ILE A 203 -8.12 -7.25 -2.13
CA ILE A 203 -7.76 -6.06 -1.35
C ILE A 203 -8.22 -6.21 0.11
N ALA A 204 -9.40 -6.82 0.32
CA ALA A 204 -9.88 -7.11 1.68
C ALA A 204 -8.97 -8.14 2.38
N GLU A 205 -8.44 -9.12 1.63
CA GLU A 205 -7.48 -10.09 2.18
C GLU A 205 -6.20 -9.39 2.67
N LEU A 206 -5.68 -8.46 1.89
CA LEU A 206 -4.54 -7.64 2.31
C LEU A 206 -4.88 -6.85 3.59
N ALA A 207 -6.04 -6.19 3.60
CA ALA A 207 -6.46 -5.40 4.75
C ALA A 207 -6.58 -6.27 6.01
N ASN A 208 -7.12 -7.49 5.86
CA ASN A 208 -7.20 -8.44 6.97
C ASN A 208 -5.80 -8.80 7.47
N TRP A 209 -4.86 -9.06 6.56
CA TRP A 209 -3.47 -9.36 6.96
C TRP A 209 -2.85 -8.19 7.72
N LEU A 210 -3.05 -6.96 7.26
CA LEU A 210 -2.54 -5.76 7.95
C LEU A 210 -3.12 -5.67 9.38
N SER A 211 -4.41 -5.95 9.53
CA SER A 211 -5.08 -5.93 10.84
C SER A 211 -4.52 -7.02 11.76
N LEU A 212 -4.27 -8.23 11.23
CA LEU A 212 -3.68 -9.32 12.02
C LEU A 212 -2.26 -8.97 12.48
N VAL A 213 -1.45 -8.38 11.61
CA VAL A 213 -0.08 -7.95 11.94
C VAL A 213 -0.12 -6.91 13.07
N THR A 214 -0.90 -5.85 12.90
CA THR A 214 -0.99 -4.81 13.92
C THR A 214 -1.62 -5.35 15.20
N GLY A 215 -2.56 -6.30 15.10
CA GLY A 215 -3.16 -6.97 16.26
C GLY A 215 -2.14 -7.75 17.07
N GLY A 216 -1.27 -8.49 16.39
CA GLY A 216 -0.17 -9.23 17.05
C GLY A 216 0.80 -8.29 17.77
N LEU A 217 1.18 -7.19 17.10
CA LEU A 217 2.05 -6.18 17.71
C LEU A 217 1.34 -5.45 18.85
N GLY A 218 0.02 -5.22 18.74
CA GLY A 218 -0.79 -4.64 19.80
C GLY A 218 -0.86 -5.53 21.04
N LYS A 219 -0.98 -6.86 20.84
CA LYS A 219 -0.93 -7.82 21.96
C LYS A 219 0.42 -7.72 22.69
N PHE A 220 1.51 -7.70 21.93
CA PHE A 220 2.84 -7.50 22.50
C PHE A 220 2.90 -6.19 23.30
N GLY A 221 2.41 -5.09 22.72
CA GLY A 221 2.38 -3.79 23.43
C GLY A 221 1.56 -3.84 24.72
N GLN A 222 0.38 -4.50 24.68
CA GLN A 222 -0.48 -4.61 25.86
C GLN A 222 0.23 -5.36 26.99
N ASP A 223 0.91 -6.45 26.68
CA ASP A 223 1.64 -7.21 27.68
C ASP A 223 2.76 -6.37 28.31
N ILE A 224 3.55 -5.67 27.47
CA ILE A 224 4.62 -4.79 27.97
C ILE A 224 4.06 -3.67 28.85
N ALA A 225 2.93 -3.08 28.47
CA ALA A 225 2.32 -2.00 29.27
C ALA A 225 1.89 -2.53 30.64
N LEU A 226 1.30 -3.73 30.69
CA LEU A 226 0.85 -4.34 31.95
C LEU A 226 2.05 -4.70 32.85
N MET A 227 3.10 -5.29 32.27
CA MET A 227 4.32 -5.60 33.03
C MET A 227 5.01 -4.34 33.57
N ALA A 228 5.03 -3.27 32.77
CA ALA A 228 5.58 -2.00 33.21
C ALA A 228 4.76 -1.40 34.36
N GLN A 229 3.46 -1.62 34.36
CA GLN A 229 2.55 -1.14 35.40
C GLN A 229 2.70 -1.94 36.71
N ALA A 230 2.93 -3.23 36.59
CA ALA A 230 3.16 -4.11 37.76
C ALA A 230 4.49 -3.80 38.45
N GLY A 231 5.49 -3.37 37.71
CA GLY A 231 6.74 -2.84 38.25
C GLY A 231 7.86 -3.87 38.51
N ASP A 232 7.53 -5.15 38.58
CA ASP A 232 8.47 -6.17 39.01
C ASP A 232 9.00 -7.04 37.87
N GLU A 233 8.29 -7.06 36.73
CA GLU A 233 8.55 -8.03 35.67
C GLU A 233 9.29 -7.45 34.47
N LEU A 234 9.47 -6.12 34.42
CA LEU A 234 10.05 -5.48 33.25
C LEU A 234 11.06 -4.41 33.61
N GLN A 235 12.28 -4.59 33.17
CA GLN A 235 13.32 -3.59 33.28
C GLN A 235 13.44 -2.84 31.94
N ARG A 236 13.32 -1.53 31.99
CA ARG A 236 13.35 -0.68 30.81
C ARG A 236 14.40 0.42 30.93
N ALA A 237 15.09 0.67 29.85
CA ALA A 237 16.06 1.76 29.75
C ALA A 237 15.39 2.98 29.12
N GLY A 238 14.42 3.58 29.82
CA GLY A 238 13.73 4.77 29.35
C GLY A 238 12.20 4.69 29.48
N GLY A 239 11.54 5.65 28.93
CA GLY A 239 10.07 5.77 28.96
C GLY A 239 9.65 7.23 28.85
N GLY A 240 8.38 7.45 28.58
CA GLY A 240 7.81 8.78 28.45
C GLY A 240 7.77 9.52 29.78
N SER A 241 8.18 10.78 29.78
CA SER A 241 8.16 11.60 30.99
C SER A 241 6.75 12.08 31.33
N SER A 242 6.56 12.50 32.57
CA SER A 242 5.31 13.09 33.06
C SER A 242 5.54 14.57 33.30
N SER A 243 4.58 15.40 32.94
CA SER A 243 4.63 16.84 33.21
C SER A 243 4.39 17.16 34.70
N ALA A 244 3.81 16.22 35.46
CA ALA A 244 3.43 16.43 36.87
C ALA A 244 4.30 15.63 37.83
N MET A 245 4.87 14.50 37.38
CA MET A 245 5.61 13.59 38.27
C MET A 245 6.95 13.23 37.57
N ALA A 246 8.04 13.84 38.02
CA ALA A 246 9.36 13.75 37.34
C ALA A 246 9.90 12.33 37.29
N HIS A 247 9.56 11.47 38.24
CA HIS A 247 10.06 10.09 38.32
C HIS A 247 9.16 9.07 37.57
N LYS A 248 7.97 9.51 37.13
CA LYS A 248 7.03 8.60 36.43
C LYS A 248 7.49 8.38 34.99
N ARG A 249 7.54 7.12 34.57
CA ARG A 249 7.86 6.72 33.20
C ARG A 249 6.67 5.99 32.58
N ASN A 250 6.08 6.57 31.55
CA ASN A 250 4.92 6.02 30.88
C ASN A 250 5.36 5.05 29.76
N PRO A 251 4.67 3.91 29.56
CA PRO A 251 5.01 2.97 28.49
C PRO A 251 4.43 3.41 27.14
N VAL A 252 4.82 4.59 26.68
CA VAL A 252 4.21 5.28 25.52
C VAL A 252 4.24 4.40 24.26
N ASP A 253 5.39 3.83 23.92
CA ASP A 253 5.48 2.98 22.70
C ASP A 253 4.56 1.75 22.81
N ALA A 254 4.49 1.15 24.01
CA ALA A 254 3.59 0.00 24.23
C ALA A 254 2.12 0.37 24.01
N GLU A 255 1.72 1.54 24.54
CA GLU A 255 0.37 2.06 24.35
C GLU A 255 0.07 2.37 22.88
N MET A 256 1.07 2.89 22.16
CA MET A 256 0.88 3.22 20.74
C MET A 256 0.66 1.94 19.89
N LEU A 257 1.31 0.83 20.23
CA LEU A 257 1.04 -0.44 19.54
C LEU A 257 -0.42 -0.85 19.71
N VAL A 258 -0.97 -0.71 20.91
CA VAL A 258 -2.38 -1.03 21.16
C VAL A 258 -3.29 -0.09 20.34
N THR A 259 -2.96 1.20 20.33
CA THR A 259 -3.74 2.21 19.60
C THR A 259 -3.79 1.88 18.10
N LEU A 260 -2.63 1.60 17.49
CA LEU A 260 -2.54 1.32 16.06
C LEU A 260 -3.26 0.01 15.71
N ALA A 261 -3.21 -1.00 16.60
CA ALA A 261 -3.94 -2.25 16.42
C ALA A 261 -5.45 -2.01 16.40
N ARG A 262 -5.95 -1.24 17.35
CA ARG A 262 -7.38 -0.90 17.41
C ARG A 262 -7.81 -0.04 16.21
N TYR A 263 -6.95 0.89 15.81
CA TYR A 263 -7.18 1.70 14.60
C TYR A 263 -7.39 0.80 13.37
N ASN A 264 -6.46 -0.13 13.12
CA ASN A 264 -6.57 -1.01 11.95
C ASN A 264 -7.77 -1.97 12.04
N ALA A 265 -8.15 -2.41 13.23
CA ALA A 265 -9.34 -3.24 13.40
C ALA A 265 -10.61 -2.48 12.99
N VAL A 266 -10.69 -1.19 13.32
CA VAL A 266 -11.82 -0.33 12.89
C VAL A 266 -11.78 -0.14 11.37
N GLN A 267 -10.60 0.16 10.81
CA GLN A 267 -10.46 0.40 9.37
C GLN A 267 -10.81 -0.85 8.55
N LEU A 268 -10.52 -2.05 9.07
CA LEU A 268 -10.87 -3.30 8.39
C LEU A 268 -12.36 -3.39 8.10
N SER A 269 -13.20 -2.94 9.04
CA SER A 269 -14.65 -2.88 8.80
C SER A 269 -14.97 -2.06 7.55
N GLY A 270 -14.32 -0.90 7.38
CA GLY A 270 -14.50 -0.05 6.20
C GLY A 270 -14.08 -0.76 4.91
N MET A 271 -12.99 -1.52 4.96
CA MET A 271 -12.54 -2.29 3.78
C MET A 271 -13.56 -3.37 3.41
N HIS A 272 -14.22 -3.99 4.39
CA HIS A 272 -15.29 -4.95 4.11
C HIS A 272 -16.53 -4.26 3.53
N HIS A 273 -16.85 -3.02 3.95
CA HIS A 273 -17.89 -2.23 3.30
C HIS A 273 -17.56 -1.94 1.83
N ALA A 274 -16.27 -1.77 1.51
CA ALA A 274 -15.82 -1.50 0.15
C ALA A 274 -15.86 -2.74 -0.76
N LEU A 275 -16.19 -3.93 -0.23
CA LEU A 275 -16.35 -5.14 -1.05
C LEU A 275 -17.57 -5.09 -1.97
N ILE A 276 -18.57 -4.28 -1.63
CA ILE A 276 -19.85 -4.29 -2.36
C ILE A 276 -19.74 -3.29 -3.53
N HIS A 277 -19.32 -3.83 -4.67
CA HIS A 277 -19.28 -3.09 -5.93
C HIS A 277 -20.49 -3.48 -6.78
N GLU A 278 -21.22 -2.49 -7.27
CA GLU A 278 -22.34 -2.75 -8.16
C GLU A 278 -21.86 -2.95 -9.59
N GLN A 279 -22.37 -3.98 -10.22
CA GLN A 279 -22.15 -4.29 -11.64
C GLN A 279 -20.68 -4.32 -12.02
N GLU A 280 -20.27 -3.56 -13.02
CA GLU A 280 -18.91 -3.56 -13.54
C GLU A 280 -17.96 -2.68 -12.73
N ARG A 281 -18.48 -1.69 -12.03
CA ARG A 281 -17.63 -0.69 -11.34
C ARG A 281 -18.44 0.13 -10.35
N SER A 282 -17.88 0.35 -9.17
CA SER A 282 -18.51 1.20 -8.15
C SER A 282 -17.58 2.35 -7.79
N GLY A 283 -17.96 3.57 -8.12
CA GLY A 283 -17.19 4.76 -7.73
C GLY A 283 -17.15 4.92 -6.22
N ALA A 284 -18.27 4.71 -5.53
CA ALA A 284 -18.35 4.89 -4.08
C ALA A 284 -17.46 3.90 -3.32
N ALA A 285 -17.57 2.61 -3.63
CA ALA A 285 -16.78 1.59 -2.96
C ALA A 285 -15.29 1.74 -3.27
N TRP A 286 -14.95 2.04 -4.52
CA TRP A 286 -13.55 2.20 -4.96
C TRP A 286 -12.91 3.40 -4.25
N THR A 287 -13.61 4.53 -4.18
CA THR A 287 -13.09 5.72 -3.48
C THR A 287 -12.94 5.46 -1.99
N LEU A 288 -13.83 4.64 -1.39
CA LEU A 288 -13.71 4.27 0.01
C LEU A 288 -12.40 3.51 0.27
N GLU A 289 -11.97 2.64 -0.64
CA GLU A 289 -10.65 1.98 -0.54
C GLU A 289 -9.52 3.02 -0.49
N TRP A 290 -9.60 4.06 -1.33
CA TRP A 290 -8.56 5.10 -1.39
C TRP A 290 -8.43 5.85 -0.07
N LEU A 291 -9.54 6.03 0.65
CA LEU A 291 -9.52 6.70 1.96
C LEU A 291 -8.92 5.81 3.04
N ILE A 292 -9.14 4.50 2.97
CA ILE A 292 -8.86 3.59 4.08
C ILE A 292 -7.52 2.85 3.93
N LEU A 293 -7.28 2.24 2.77
CA LEU A 293 -6.14 1.33 2.62
C LEU A 293 -4.78 1.99 2.88
N PRO A 294 -4.50 3.21 2.36
CA PRO A 294 -3.22 3.83 2.67
C PRO A 294 -3.03 4.09 4.17
N GLN A 295 -4.11 4.42 4.88
CA GLN A 295 -4.05 4.64 6.33
C GLN A 295 -3.76 3.33 7.08
N MET A 296 -4.30 2.20 6.60
CA MET A 296 -4.00 0.89 7.19
C MET A 296 -2.52 0.51 6.98
N LEU A 297 -1.99 0.80 5.81
CA LEU A 297 -0.56 0.57 5.51
C LEU A 297 0.33 1.45 6.38
N MET A 298 -0.03 2.73 6.54
CA MET A 298 0.69 3.65 7.43
C MET A 298 0.66 3.16 8.88
N ALA A 299 -0.50 2.69 9.35
CA ALA A 299 -0.62 2.16 10.72
C ALA A 299 0.24 0.90 10.91
N ALA A 300 0.29 0.03 9.90
CA ALA A 300 1.14 -1.17 9.96
C ALA A 300 2.62 -0.79 9.97
N GLY A 301 3.02 0.14 9.10
CA GLY A 301 4.40 0.66 9.07
C GLY A 301 4.78 1.28 10.41
N GLY A 302 3.94 2.18 10.92
CA GLY A 302 4.15 2.82 12.22
C GLY A 302 4.26 1.80 13.35
N SER A 303 3.41 0.76 13.32
CA SER A 303 3.47 -0.31 14.33
C SER A 303 4.82 -1.03 14.32
N THR A 304 5.38 -1.32 13.15
CA THR A 304 6.70 -1.98 13.08
C THR A 304 7.80 -1.05 13.60
N CYS A 305 7.73 0.26 13.33
CA CYS A 305 8.69 1.23 13.85
C CYS A 305 8.59 1.34 15.39
N VAL A 306 7.36 1.44 15.91
CA VAL A 306 7.12 1.52 17.35
C VAL A 306 7.60 0.23 18.04
N ALA A 307 7.32 -0.93 17.44
CA ALA A 307 7.74 -2.22 18.01
C ALA A 307 9.27 -2.31 18.09
N ASP A 308 9.98 -1.85 17.04
CA ASP A 308 11.44 -1.85 17.04
C ASP A 308 11.99 -0.94 18.16
N ARG A 309 11.42 0.26 18.32
CA ARG A 309 11.83 1.16 19.41
C ARG A 309 11.59 0.51 20.77
N LEU A 310 10.41 -0.08 20.95
CA LEU A 310 10.03 -0.71 22.22
C LEU A 310 11.00 -1.84 22.59
N VAL A 311 11.28 -2.73 21.63
CA VAL A 311 12.19 -3.88 21.85
C VAL A 311 13.59 -3.39 22.27
N ARG A 312 14.06 -2.29 21.69
CA ARG A 312 15.39 -1.72 22.04
C ARG A 312 15.44 -1.16 23.47
N THR A 313 14.29 -0.76 24.03
CA THR A 313 14.24 -0.19 25.38
C THR A 313 14.01 -1.24 26.47
N VAL A 314 13.60 -2.45 26.11
CA VAL A 314 13.42 -3.53 27.09
C VAL A 314 14.78 -4.14 27.42
N ALA A 315 15.22 -3.95 28.65
CA ALA A 315 16.52 -4.46 29.13
C ALA A 315 16.41 -5.91 29.63
N ALA A 316 15.31 -6.23 30.32
CA ALA A 316 15.10 -7.58 30.86
C ALA A 316 13.60 -7.80 31.10
N ILE A 317 13.17 -9.06 30.99
CA ILE A 317 11.80 -9.51 31.28
C ILE A 317 11.90 -10.70 32.26
N GLY A 318 11.04 -10.66 33.25
CA GLY A 318 10.99 -11.66 34.31
C GLY A 318 11.71 -11.20 35.56
N GLY A 319 11.13 -11.55 36.73
CA GLY A 319 11.75 -11.28 38.01
C GLY A 319 12.88 -12.27 38.29
N ASN A 320 13.78 -11.92 39.17
CA ASN A 320 14.75 -12.88 39.70
C ASN A 320 13.98 -13.95 40.49
N VAL A 321 14.03 -15.17 40.01
CA VAL A 321 13.53 -16.30 40.79
C VAL A 321 14.72 -16.72 41.66
N ASP A 322 14.74 -16.25 42.92
CA ASP A 322 15.72 -16.69 43.89
C ASP A 322 15.38 -18.09 44.35
#